data_3849d0e417d6b31b7711b38dcb495061
#
_entry.id   3849d0e417d6b31b7711b38dcb495061
#
_cell.length_a   1.000
_cell.length_b   1.000
_cell.length_c   1.000
_cell.angle_alpha   90.00
_cell.angle_beta   90.00
_cell.angle_gamma   90.00
#
_symmetry.space_group_name_H-M   'P 1'
#
loop_
_entity.id
_entity.type
_entity.pdbx_description
1 polymer ?
#
loop_
_entity_poly.entity_id
_entity_poly.type
_entity_poly.pdbx_seq_one_letter_code
_entity_poly.pdbx_strand_id
1 'polypeptide(L)'
;MDERIVKLAKGLVQYSVKVKENDKVYIHYVGKDTEDLARQLVKEVYAVKGIPFVHHTEPRVDREILMHATKEQLQLMAEIDSKEMDAMDCYIGIRGTDNV
;
A
#
# COMPACT_ATOMS: atom_id res chain seq x y z
N MET A 1 15.58 -11.34 -6.35
CA MET A 1 15.18 -10.01 -5.84
C MET A 1 16.41 -9.35 -5.20
N ASP A 2 16.55 -8.04 -5.37
CA ASP A 2 17.66 -7.27 -4.83
C ASP A 2 17.69 -7.39 -3.30
N GLU A 3 18.87 -7.66 -2.74
CA GLU A 3 19.03 -7.81 -1.28
C GLU A 3 18.62 -6.56 -0.50
N ARG A 4 18.83 -5.38 -1.08
CA ARG A 4 18.45 -4.13 -0.41
C ARG A 4 16.94 -4.00 -0.29
N ILE A 5 16.22 -4.47 -1.31
CA ILE A 5 14.76 -4.47 -1.29
C ILE A 5 14.25 -5.47 -0.24
N VAL A 6 14.84 -6.64 -0.18
CA VAL A 6 14.47 -7.66 0.81
C VAL A 6 14.71 -7.13 2.23
N LYS A 7 15.87 -6.54 2.47
CA LYS A 7 16.21 -5.97 3.78
C LYS A 7 15.25 -4.86 4.18
N LEU A 8 14.96 -3.97 3.23
CA LEU A 8 14.04 -2.86 3.50
C LEU A 8 12.65 -3.38 3.85
N ALA A 9 12.16 -4.33 3.07
CA ALA A 9 10.83 -4.90 3.31
C ALA A 9 10.76 -5.59 4.68
N LYS A 10 11.78 -6.39 5.02
CA LYS A 10 11.84 -7.03 6.34
C LYS A 10 11.86 -6.01 7.46
N GLY A 11 12.64 -4.94 7.29
CA GLY A 11 12.73 -3.88 8.29
C GLY A 11 11.38 -3.19 8.50
N LEU A 12 10.66 -2.90 7.42
CA LEU A 12 9.36 -2.27 7.52
C LEU A 12 8.37 -3.18 8.25
N VAL A 13 8.31 -4.45 7.88
CA VAL A 13 7.33 -5.38 8.43
C VAL A 13 7.65 -5.75 9.88
N GLN A 14 8.92 -6.03 10.19
CA GLN A 14 9.31 -6.57 11.50
C GLN A 14 9.62 -5.50 12.53
N TYR A 15 10.17 -4.37 12.11
CA TYR A 15 10.65 -3.35 13.06
C TYR A 15 9.86 -2.06 13.04
N SER A 16 9.57 -1.52 11.86
CA SER A 16 8.86 -0.24 11.78
C SER A 16 7.38 -0.40 12.13
N VAL A 17 6.71 -1.35 11.50
CA VAL A 17 5.28 -1.55 11.66
C VAL A 17 4.98 -2.64 12.69
N LYS A 18 5.89 -3.57 12.86
CA LYS A 18 5.78 -4.68 13.83
C LYS A 18 4.52 -5.51 13.60
N VAL A 19 4.39 -6.02 12.37
CA VAL A 19 3.26 -6.84 11.98
C VAL A 19 3.24 -8.13 12.80
N LYS A 20 2.07 -8.47 13.31
CA LYS A 20 1.85 -9.70 14.09
C LYS A 20 0.97 -10.66 13.32
N GLU A 21 0.94 -11.90 13.79
CA GLU A 21 0.08 -12.93 13.21
C GLU A 21 -1.37 -12.45 13.18
N ASN A 22 -2.02 -12.64 12.03
CA ASN A 22 -3.39 -12.24 11.73
C ASN A 22 -3.64 -10.74 11.60
N ASP A 23 -2.60 -9.91 11.71
CA ASP A 23 -2.77 -8.49 11.43
C ASP A 23 -3.15 -8.27 9.97
N LYS A 24 -4.14 -7.42 9.74
CA LYS A 24 -4.51 -6.95 8.40
C LYS A 24 -3.64 -5.74 8.08
N VAL A 25 -2.84 -5.87 7.04
CA VAL A 25 -1.81 -4.88 6.70
C VAL A 25 -2.16 -4.24 5.37
N TYR A 26 -2.47 -2.95 5.42
CA TYR A 26 -2.75 -2.17 4.22
C TYR A 26 -1.43 -1.72 3.60
N ILE A 27 -1.20 -2.10 2.35
CA ILE A 27 0.00 -1.72 1.61
C ILE A 27 -0.43 -0.89 0.41
N HIS A 28 0.00 0.36 0.37
CA HIS A 28 -0.32 1.25 -0.74
C HIS A 28 0.97 1.67 -1.43
N TYR A 29 1.09 1.42 -2.73
CA TYR A 29 2.27 1.83 -3.46
C TYR A 29 1.93 2.71 -4.65
N VAL A 30 2.78 3.69 -4.91
CA VAL A 30 2.64 4.68 -5.95
C VAL A 30 3.94 4.75 -6.74
N GLY A 31 3.83 4.62 -8.06
CA GLY A 31 4.99 4.68 -8.93
C GLY A 31 5.48 3.31 -9.35
N LYS A 32 5.96 3.22 -10.59
CA LYS A 32 6.42 1.95 -11.15
C LYS A 32 7.64 1.39 -10.44
N ASP A 33 8.50 2.28 -9.96
CA ASP A 33 9.75 1.89 -9.30
C ASP A 33 9.53 1.31 -7.90
N THR A 34 8.30 1.33 -7.40
CA THR A 34 7.97 0.75 -6.08
C THR A 34 7.38 -0.65 -6.17
N GLU A 35 7.13 -1.17 -7.37
CA GLU A 35 6.47 -2.44 -7.55
C GLU A 35 7.24 -3.61 -6.92
N ASP A 36 8.56 -3.64 -7.11
CA ASP A 36 9.37 -4.72 -6.54
C ASP A 36 9.34 -4.71 -5.02
N LEU A 37 9.41 -3.52 -4.42
CA LEU A 37 9.29 -3.40 -2.97
C LEU A 37 7.91 -3.83 -2.49
N ALA A 38 6.85 -3.45 -3.21
CA ALA A 38 5.49 -3.86 -2.86
C ALA A 38 5.35 -5.38 -2.88
N ARG A 39 5.90 -6.03 -3.92
CA ARG A 39 5.88 -7.49 -4.02
C ARG A 39 6.61 -8.15 -2.85
N GLN A 40 7.76 -7.60 -2.48
CA GLN A 40 8.53 -8.14 -1.37
C GLN A 40 7.82 -7.90 -0.04
N LEU A 41 7.16 -6.75 0.13
CA LEU A 41 6.36 -6.49 1.34
C LEU A 41 5.27 -7.53 1.51
N VAL A 42 4.57 -7.89 0.43
CA VAL A 42 3.55 -8.94 0.49
C VAL A 42 4.14 -10.24 1.00
N LYS A 43 5.30 -10.63 0.47
CA LYS A 43 5.98 -11.85 0.91
C LYS A 43 6.34 -11.80 2.39
N GLU A 44 6.85 -10.66 2.86
CA GLU A 44 7.28 -10.51 4.24
C GLU A 44 6.09 -10.50 5.20
N VAL A 45 4.97 -9.89 4.80
CA VAL A 45 3.76 -9.92 5.63
C VAL A 45 3.27 -11.35 5.79
N TYR A 46 3.21 -12.13 4.71
CA TYR A 46 2.82 -13.54 4.81
C TYR A 46 3.82 -14.34 5.64
N ALA A 47 5.11 -14.00 5.57
CA ALA A 47 6.14 -14.71 6.31
C ALA A 47 5.95 -14.60 7.83
N VAL A 48 5.37 -13.50 8.31
CA VAL A 48 5.04 -13.31 9.72
C VAL A 48 3.57 -13.63 10.01
N LYS A 49 2.89 -14.27 9.06
CA LYS A 49 1.48 -14.69 9.18
C LYS A 49 0.50 -13.53 9.28
N GLY A 50 0.86 -12.39 8.73
CA GLY A 50 -0.07 -11.27 8.53
C GLY A 50 -0.89 -11.47 7.28
N ILE A 51 -1.83 -10.58 7.04
CA ILE A 51 -2.77 -10.64 5.91
C ILE A 51 -2.66 -9.34 5.12
N PRO A 52 -1.99 -9.35 3.95
CA PRO A 52 -1.79 -8.11 3.19
C PRO A 52 -3.01 -7.75 2.33
N PHE A 53 -3.31 -6.46 2.28
CA PHE A 53 -4.29 -5.85 1.39
C PHE A 53 -3.57 -4.78 0.60
N VAL A 54 -3.48 -4.93 -0.71
CA VAL A 54 -2.60 -4.10 -1.54
C VAL A 54 -3.39 -3.22 -2.49
N HIS A 55 -2.99 -1.96 -2.55
CA HIS A 55 -3.54 -1.00 -3.50
C HIS A 55 -2.42 -0.28 -4.24
N HIS A 56 -2.64 -0.08 -5.52
CA HIS A 56 -1.72 0.65 -6.38
C HIS A 56 -2.41 1.90 -6.90
N THR A 57 -1.72 3.03 -6.83
CA THR A 57 -2.18 4.27 -7.43
C THR A 57 -1.31 4.61 -8.64
N GLU A 58 -1.95 4.87 -9.78
CA GLU A 58 -1.31 5.46 -10.94
C GLU A 58 -1.78 6.91 -11.03
N PRO A 59 -0.91 7.90 -10.77
CA PRO A 59 -1.34 9.29 -10.65
C PRO A 59 -2.04 9.85 -11.89
N ARG A 60 -1.66 9.40 -13.08
CA ARG A 60 -2.29 9.88 -14.31
C ARG A 60 -3.72 9.38 -14.46
N VAL A 61 -3.99 8.16 -14.00
CA VAL A 61 -5.34 7.61 -13.99
C VAL A 61 -6.19 8.33 -12.95
N ASP A 62 -5.64 8.54 -11.76
CA ASP A 62 -6.33 9.27 -10.69
C ASP A 62 -6.67 10.68 -11.14
N ARG A 63 -5.75 11.34 -11.85
CA ARG A 63 -6.00 12.68 -12.38
C ARG A 63 -7.22 12.72 -13.31
N GLU A 64 -7.36 11.72 -14.18
CA GLU A 64 -8.52 11.66 -15.06
C GLU A 64 -9.81 11.54 -14.27
N ILE A 65 -9.82 10.75 -13.23
CA ILE A 65 -10.99 10.62 -12.37
C ILE A 65 -11.31 11.97 -11.71
N LEU A 66 -10.29 12.61 -11.13
CA LEU A 66 -10.50 13.89 -10.44
C LEU A 66 -10.99 15.01 -11.36
N MET A 67 -10.59 14.97 -12.62
CA MET A 67 -11.02 15.98 -13.58
C MET A 67 -12.50 15.85 -13.98
N HIS A 68 -13.08 14.70 -13.80
CA HIS A 68 -14.44 14.41 -14.26
C HIS A 68 -15.41 14.01 -13.15
N ALA A 69 -14.88 13.63 -11.99
CA ALA A 69 -15.71 13.07 -10.92
C ALA A 69 -16.72 14.08 -10.38
N THR A 70 -17.90 13.58 -10.08
CA THR A 70 -18.90 14.37 -9.37
C THR A 70 -18.58 14.37 -7.88
N LYS A 71 -19.16 15.31 -7.16
CA LYS A 71 -19.05 15.37 -5.71
C LYS A 71 -19.54 14.06 -5.07
N GLU A 72 -20.66 13.54 -5.59
CA GLU A 72 -21.25 12.29 -5.11
C GLU A 72 -20.31 11.10 -5.29
N GLN A 73 -19.61 11.04 -6.44
CA GLN A 73 -18.64 9.97 -6.68
C GLN A 73 -17.49 10.05 -5.68
N LEU A 74 -16.94 11.26 -5.49
CA LEU A 74 -15.81 11.43 -4.56
C LEU A 74 -16.21 11.08 -3.14
N GLN A 75 -17.43 11.44 -2.75
CA GLN A 75 -17.93 11.11 -1.42
C GLN A 75 -18.07 9.60 -1.23
N LEU A 76 -18.60 8.91 -2.23
CA LEU A 76 -18.73 7.45 -2.16
C LEU A 76 -17.35 6.78 -2.11
N MET A 77 -16.40 7.27 -2.91
CA MET A 77 -15.04 6.75 -2.88
C MET A 77 -14.43 6.90 -1.48
N ALA A 78 -14.63 8.05 -0.87
CA ALA A 78 -14.12 8.30 0.49
C ALA A 78 -14.77 7.37 1.51
N GLU A 79 -16.04 7.09 1.38
CA GLU A 79 -16.74 6.17 2.28
C GLU A 79 -16.20 4.75 2.15
N ILE A 80 -15.95 4.29 0.92
CA ILE A 80 -15.39 2.96 0.67
C ILE A 80 -13.98 2.87 1.25
N ASP A 81 -13.15 3.87 0.98
CA ASP A 81 -11.78 3.90 1.49
C ASP A 81 -11.75 3.91 3.01
N SER A 82 -12.60 4.71 3.62
CA SER A 82 -12.68 4.81 5.07
C SER A 82 -13.05 3.47 5.70
N LYS A 83 -14.00 2.75 5.10
CA LYS A 83 -14.39 1.45 5.61
C LYS A 83 -13.25 0.44 5.53
N GLU A 84 -12.51 0.46 4.43
CA GLU A 84 -11.35 -0.43 4.29
C GLU A 84 -10.26 -0.07 5.31
N MET A 85 -9.95 1.22 5.44
CA MET A 85 -8.93 1.67 6.37
C MET A 85 -9.26 1.31 7.82
N ASP A 86 -10.53 1.45 8.19
CA ASP A 86 -10.99 1.12 9.55
C ASP A 86 -10.83 -0.38 9.87
N ALA A 87 -10.82 -1.22 8.84
CA ALA A 87 -10.67 -2.66 9.03
C ALA A 87 -9.22 -3.11 9.19
N MET A 88 -8.25 -2.23 8.94
CA MET A 88 -6.83 -2.59 8.96
C MET A 88 -6.20 -2.39 10.31
N ASP A 89 -5.20 -3.25 10.60
CA ASP A 89 -4.41 -3.14 11.83
C ASP A 89 -3.11 -2.36 11.61
N CYS A 90 -2.56 -2.43 10.39
CA CYS A 90 -1.29 -1.80 10.05
C CYS A 90 -1.37 -1.13 8.69
N TYR A 91 -0.53 -0.11 8.47
CA TYR A 91 -0.50 0.65 7.23
C TYR A 91 0.93 0.86 6.77
N ILE A 92 1.21 0.54 5.50
CA ILE A 92 2.52 0.79 4.87
C ILE A 92 2.27 1.53 3.56
N GLY A 93 2.80 2.74 3.45
CA GLY A 93 2.72 3.51 2.21
C GLY A 93 4.10 3.69 1.61
N ILE A 94 4.25 3.40 0.33
CA ILE A 94 5.51 3.60 -0.40
C ILE A 94 5.25 4.40 -1.66
N ARG A 95 6.13 5.35 -1.92
CA ARG A 95 6.01 6.25 -3.06
C ARG A 95 7.33 6.33 -3.81
N GLY A 96 7.26 6.22 -5.13
CA GLY A 96 8.43 6.35 -5.97
C GLY A 96 8.90 7.79 -6.09
N THR A 97 10.11 7.94 -6.61
CA THR A 97 10.76 9.25 -6.77
C THR A 97 10.92 9.63 -8.25
N ASP A 98 10.16 9.00 -9.11
CA ASP A 98 10.25 9.18 -10.55
C ASP A 98 9.53 10.43 -11.07
N ASN A 99 8.94 11.17 -10.20
CA ASN A 99 8.10 12.32 -10.53
C ASN A 99 8.87 13.64 -10.57
N VAL A 100 10.15 13.56 -10.65
CA VAL A 100 10.99 14.76 -10.65
C VAL A 100 10.82 15.56 -11.91
#